data_87f9a7d463e02161e652f8f9c6e5c47c
#
_entry.id   87f9a7d463e02161e652f8f9c6e5c47c
#
_cell.length_a   1.000
_cell.length_b   1.000
_cell.length_c   1.000
_cell.angle_alpha   90.00
_cell.angle_beta   90.00
_cell.angle_gamma   90.00
#
_symmetry.space_group_name_H-M   'P 1'
#
loop_
_entity.id
_entity.type
_entity.pdbx_description
1 polymer ?
#
loop_
_entity_poly.entity_id
_entity_poly.type
_entity_poly.pdbx_seq_one_letter_code
_entity_poly.pdbx_strand_id
1 'polypeptide(L)'
;PAQLSGGQQQRVGVARALAADPPVMLMDEPFSAVDPVVRDQLQDEFLRLQDELGKTIVFVTHDIDEAIKMGDQVAVLRVGGVLAQVATPEYLLAHPIDDFVADFVGRDRGYRSLSFQPSPQLPLREEVVVPMGAEPDAVRAATNDPWVLVVDDEARPQGWVEPQRIQAAIEPSMLHRGGTVARADGPLRAMLDAALSSPSRRGVVVDDKGRLLGSVRAHEVLAAIEATDRPEVDPDDVAPTEDRSA
;
A
#
# COMPACT_ATOMS: atom_id res chain seq x y z
N PRO A 1 -33.82 6.54 9.61
CA PRO A 1 -32.74 5.60 10.00
C PRO A 1 -33.07 4.16 9.65
N ALA A 2 -34.33 3.68 9.87
CA ALA A 2 -34.74 2.28 9.65
C ALA A 2 -34.67 1.80 8.16
N GLN A 3 -34.51 2.70 7.21
CA GLN A 3 -34.45 2.41 5.78
C GLN A 3 -33.00 2.33 5.26
N LEU A 4 -32.02 2.60 6.12
CA LEU A 4 -30.60 2.57 5.77
C LEU A 4 -30.00 1.19 6.06
N SER A 5 -29.10 0.73 5.20
CA SER A 5 -28.26 -0.44 5.49
C SER A 5 -27.34 -0.17 6.69
N GLY A 6 -26.83 -1.23 7.35
CA GLY A 6 -25.92 -1.07 8.50
C GLY A 6 -24.73 -0.17 8.19
N GLY A 7 -24.07 -0.36 7.03
CA GLY A 7 -22.97 0.50 6.61
C GLY A 7 -23.38 1.95 6.30
N GLN A 8 -24.62 2.20 5.84
CA GLN A 8 -25.12 3.55 5.68
C GLN A 8 -25.41 4.22 7.03
N GLN A 9 -25.96 3.47 7.99
CA GLN A 9 -26.18 3.97 9.36
C GLN A 9 -24.86 4.35 10.03
N GLN A 10 -23.82 3.53 9.84
CA GLN A 10 -22.49 3.77 10.38
C GLN A 10 -21.86 5.03 9.80
N ARG A 11 -21.92 5.22 8.47
CA ARG A 11 -21.46 6.47 7.81
C ARG A 11 -22.19 7.70 8.29
N VAL A 12 -23.50 7.63 8.49
CA VAL A 12 -24.29 8.74 9.08
C VAL A 12 -23.87 9.00 10.53
N GLY A 13 -23.53 7.95 11.29
CA GLY A 13 -22.99 8.08 12.65
C GLY A 13 -21.66 8.84 12.68
N VAL A 14 -20.71 8.48 11.79
CA VAL A 14 -19.44 9.17 11.63
C VAL A 14 -19.66 10.64 11.23
N ALA A 15 -20.49 10.90 10.22
CA ALA A 15 -20.78 12.26 9.78
C ALA A 15 -21.40 13.12 10.89
N ARG A 16 -22.28 12.54 11.74
CA ARG A 16 -22.84 13.23 12.92
C ARG A 16 -21.79 13.57 13.96
N ALA A 17 -20.87 12.63 14.23
CA ALA A 17 -19.79 12.85 15.19
C ALA A 17 -18.87 13.98 14.72
N LEU A 18 -18.52 14.00 13.43
CA LEU A 18 -17.74 15.07 12.80
C LEU A 18 -18.46 16.43 12.84
N ALA A 19 -19.75 16.45 12.53
CA ALA A 19 -20.56 17.68 12.50
C ALA A 19 -20.74 18.33 13.89
N ALA A 20 -20.57 17.57 14.97
CA ALA A 20 -20.60 18.09 16.33
C ALA A 20 -19.30 18.82 16.73
N ASP A 21 -18.25 18.71 15.92
CA ASP A 21 -16.95 19.35 16.07
C ASP A 21 -16.32 19.22 17.48
N PRO A 22 -16.29 18.02 18.10
CA PRO A 22 -15.70 17.84 19.40
C PRO A 22 -14.18 17.95 19.36
N PRO A 23 -13.50 18.35 20.47
CA PRO A 23 -12.05 18.37 20.54
C PRO A 23 -11.41 16.97 20.46
N VAL A 24 -12.13 15.94 20.95
CA VAL A 24 -11.74 14.52 20.90
C VAL A 24 -12.92 13.70 20.43
N MET A 25 -12.69 12.83 19.45
CA MET A 25 -13.69 11.87 18.98
C MET A 25 -13.35 10.46 19.45
N LEU A 26 -14.39 9.73 19.87
CA LEU A 26 -14.29 8.32 20.23
C LEU A 26 -15.11 7.51 19.20
N MET A 27 -14.46 6.54 18.59
CA MET A 27 -15.07 5.66 17.59
C MET A 27 -14.85 4.21 17.96
N ASP A 28 -15.92 3.44 17.98
CA ASP A 28 -15.91 2.01 18.27
C ASP A 28 -16.26 1.25 16.99
N GLU A 29 -15.28 0.53 16.44
CA GLU A 29 -15.37 -0.27 15.21
C GLU A 29 -16.06 0.45 14.03
N PRO A 30 -15.62 1.67 13.63
CA PRO A 30 -16.38 2.51 12.70
C PRO A 30 -16.51 1.93 11.29
N PHE A 31 -15.74 0.92 10.92
CA PHE A 31 -15.75 0.31 9.58
C PHE A 31 -16.16 -1.17 9.55
N SER A 32 -16.53 -1.77 10.70
CA SER A 32 -16.79 -3.21 10.81
C SER A 32 -17.97 -3.71 9.95
N ALA A 33 -18.98 -2.89 9.73
CA ALA A 33 -20.19 -3.23 8.94
C ALA A 33 -20.09 -2.80 7.47
N VAL A 34 -18.89 -2.48 6.98
CA VAL A 34 -18.67 -1.98 5.61
C VAL A 34 -17.99 -3.06 4.76
N ASP A 35 -18.42 -3.16 3.50
CA ASP A 35 -17.79 -4.02 2.50
C ASP A 35 -16.29 -3.67 2.34
N PRO A 36 -15.38 -4.67 2.18
CA PRO A 36 -13.94 -4.44 2.15
C PRO A 36 -13.48 -3.39 1.12
N VAL A 37 -14.06 -3.36 -0.08
CA VAL A 37 -13.69 -2.39 -1.13
C VAL A 37 -14.11 -0.97 -0.74
N VAL A 38 -15.32 -0.83 -0.20
CA VAL A 38 -15.83 0.46 0.27
C VAL A 38 -15.13 0.91 1.55
N ARG A 39 -14.73 -0.04 2.40
CA ARG A 39 -14.00 0.22 3.64
C ARG A 39 -12.67 0.92 3.38
N ASP A 40 -11.88 0.40 2.44
CA ASP A 40 -10.58 0.99 2.09
C ASP A 40 -10.72 2.45 1.61
N GLN A 41 -11.68 2.71 0.73
CA GLN A 41 -12.00 4.07 0.26
C GLN A 41 -12.46 5.01 1.38
N LEU A 42 -13.25 4.50 2.32
CA LEU A 42 -13.71 5.29 3.47
C LEU A 42 -12.59 5.61 4.45
N GLN A 43 -11.67 4.68 4.65
CA GLN A 43 -10.48 4.89 5.48
C GLN A 43 -9.58 5.99 4.88
N ASP A 44 -9.33 5.95 3.57
CA ASP A 44 -8.55 6.97 2.87
C ASP A 44 -9.20 8.36 2.97
N GLU A 45 -10.53 8.42 2.78
CA GLU A 45 -11.27 9.68 2.92
C GLU A 45 -11.27 10.17 4.37
N PHE A 46 -11.34 9.26 5.34
CA PHE A 46 -11.28 9.60 6.76
C PHE A 46 -9.90 10.16 7.16
N LEU A 47 -8.81 9.56 6.69
CA LEU A 47 -7.44 10.07 6.91
C LEU A 47 -7.29 11.48 6.34
N ARG A 48 -7.78 11.71 5.12
CA ARG A 48 -7.78 13.04 4.50
C ARG A 48 -8.54 14.07 5.34
N LEU A 49 -9.72 13.70 5.85
CA LEU A 49 -10.52 14.56 6.72
C LEU A 49 -9.85 14.83 8.08
N GLN A 50 -9.16 13.83 8.64
CA GLN A 50 -8.41 13.98 9.89
C GLN A 50 -7.28 15.00 9.74
N ASP A 51 -6.52 14.93 8.65
CA ASP A 51 -5.46 15.89 8.33
C ASP A 51 -6.00 17.31 8.19
N GLU A 52 -7.14 17.49 7.51
CA GLU A 52 -7.79 18.81 7.35
C GLU A 52 -8.33 19.36 8.66
N LEU A 53 -8.87 18.52 9.54
CA LEU A 53 -9.53 18.93 10.78
C LEU A 53 -8.58 19.04 11.98
N GLY A 54 -7.45 18.35 11.96
CA GLY A 54 -6.45 18.36 13.03
C GLY A 54 -7.02 17.88 14.38
N LYS A 55 -7.94 16.90 14.38
CA LYS A 55 -8.63 16.41 15.58
C LYS A 55 -7.93 15.20 16.18
N THR A 56 -8.01 15.11 17.50
CA THR A 56 -7.63 13.88 18.22
C THR A 56 -8.76 12.86 18.13
N ILE A 57 -8.44 11.69 17.60
CA ILE A 57 -9.40 10.60 17.42
C ILE A 57 -8.89 9.37 18.16
N VAL A 58 -9.70 8.83 19.05
CA VAL A 58 -9.47 7.52 19.67
C VAL A 58 -10.41 6.53 18.99
N PHE A 59 -9.83 5.55 18.37
CA PHE A 59 -10.57 4.62 17.54
C PHE A 59 -10.27 3.18 18.01
N VAL A 60 -11.31 2.39 18.22
CA VAL A 60 -11.21 0.99 18.66
C VAL A 60 -11.49 0.10 17.46
N THR A 61 -10.61 -0.86 17.23
CA THR A 61 -10.78 -1.89 16.20
C THR A 61 -10.22 -3.22 16.67
N HIS A 62 -10.74 -4.31 16.14
CA HIS A 62 -10.13 -5.64 16.25
C HIS A 62 -9.27 -6.00 15.03
N ASP A 63 -9.21 -5.11 14.03
CA ASP A 63 -8.45 -5.31 12.80
C ASP A 63 -7.10 -4.59 12.90
N ILE A 64 -6.02 -5.36 12.92
CA ILE A 64 -4.66 -4.82 13.02
C ILE A 64 -4.27 -4.01 11.78
N ASP A 65 -4.77 -4.34 10.60
CA ASP A 65 -4.49 -3.58 9.37
C ASP A 65 -5.12 -2.20 9.44
N GLU A 66 -6.34 -2.08 10.01
CA GLU A 66 -6.96 -0.78 10.28
C GLU A 66 -6.13 0.05 11.27
N ALA A 67 -5.71 -0.58 12.39
CA ALA A 67 -4.90 0.11 13.40
C ALA A 67 -3.57 0.63 12.82
N ILE A 68 -2.91 -0.18 11.99
CA ILE A 68 -1.64 0.17 11.33
C ILE A 68 -1.84 1.27 10.29
N LYS A 69 -2.93 1.22 9.50
CA LYS A 69 -3.20 2.17 8.43
C LYS A 69 -3.59 3.55 8.96
N MET A 70 -4.35 3.58 10.06
CA MET A 70 -5.03 4.80 10.51
C MET A 70 -4.44 5.43 11.77
N GLY A 71 -3.66 4.69 12.57
CA GLY A 71 -3.19 5.17 13.86
C GLY A 71 -1.83 5.83 13.79
N ASP A 72 -1.68 7.00 14.40
CA ASP A 72 -0.37 7.57 14.75
C ASP A 72 0.27 6.78 15.90
N GLN A 73 -0.59 6.27 16.80
CA GLN A 73 -0.20 5.36 17.89
C GLN A 73 -1.20 4.23 18.03
N VAL A 74 -0.70 3.04 18.29
CA VAL A 74 -1.50 1.83 18.51
C VAL A 74 -1.30 1.32 19.93
N ALA A 75 -2.42 1.18 20.66
CA ALA A 75 -2.45 0.55 21.98
C ALA A 75 -3.00 -0.87 21.86
N VAL A 76 -2.18 -1.88 22.10
CA VAL A 76 -2.60 -3.29 22.12
C VAL A 76 -3.06 -3.67 23.51
N LEU A 77 -4.30 -4.18 23.61
CA LEU A 77 -4.90 -4.58 24.87
C LEU A 77 -5.07 -6.10 24.95
N ARG A 78 -4.79 -6.67 26.10
CA ARG A 78 -5.10 -8.06 26.44
C ARG A 78 -6.54 -8.19 26.93
N VAL A 79 -6.99 -9.42 27.06
CA VAL A 79 -8.27 -9.74 27.71
C VAL A 79 -8.34 -9.08 29.09
N GLY A 80 -9.49 -8.44 29.36
CA GLY A 80 -9.71 -7.67 30.58
C GLY A 80 -9.22 -6.22 30.52
N GLY A 81 -8.84 -5.72 29.33
CA GLY A 81 -8.43 -4.33 29.12
C GLY A 81 -7.03 -4.01 29.66
N VAL A 82 -6.18 -5.02 29.86
CA VAL A 82 -4.81 -4.83 30.32
C VAL A 82 -3.94 -4.37 29.16
N LEU A 83 -3.31 -3.20 29.30
CA LEU A 83 -2.41 -2.66 28.27
C LEU A 83 -1.19 -3.57 28.12
N ALA A 84 -0.95 -4.03 26.88
CA ALA A 84 0.23 -4.82 26.52
C ALA A 84 1.35 -3.93 25.98
N GLN A 85 1.05 -3.10 24.99
CA GLN A 85 2.03 -2.20 24.38
C GLN A 85 1.33 -0.97 23.78
N VAL A 86 2.01 0.18 23.84
CA VAL A 86 1.66 1.39 23.06
C VAL A 86 2.88 1.78 22.25
N ALA A 87 2.71 1.96 20.95
CA ALA A 87 3.79 2.36 20.06
C ALA A 87 3.24 2.96 18.75
N THR A 88 4.10 3.60 17.95
CA THR A 88 3.78 3.88 16.57
C THR A 88 3.61 2.55 15.81
N PRO A 89 2.80 2.50 14.73
CA PRO A 89 2.62 1.28 13.93
C PRO A 89 3.95 0.66 13.48
N GLU A 90 4.87 1.47 12.99
CA GLU A 90 6.20 1.04 12.56
C GLU A 90 6.98 0.35 13.69
N TYR A 91 7.05 0.99 14.87
CA TYR A 91 7.76 0.43 16.02
C TYR A 91 7.09 -0.84 16.55
N LEU A 92 5.75 -0.89 16.56
CA LEU A 92 4.97 -2.05 16.98
C LEU A 92 5.27 -3.29 16.13
N LEU A 93 5.37 -3.10 14.80
CA LEU A 93 5.68 -4.17 13.86
C LEU A 93 7.11 -4.67 13.99
N ALA A 94 8.07 -3.76 14.22
CA ALA A 94 9.49 -4.10 14.34
C ALA A 94 9.84 -4.69 15.72
N HIS A 95 9.23 -4.19 16.79
CA HIS A 95 9.61 -4.47 18.18
C HIS A 95 8.40 -4.86 19.05
N PRO A 96 7.72 -5.99 18.76
CA PRO A 96 6.68 -6.48 19.67
C PRO A 96 7.31 -6.85 21.01
N ILE A 97 6.68 -6.40 22.11
CA ILE A 97 7.25 -6.53 23.45
C ILE A 97 7.27 -7.99 23.96
N ASP A 98 6.39 -8.84 23.45
CA ASP A 98 6.28 -10.25 23.79
C ASP A 98 5.57 -11.06 22.71
N ASP A 99 5.48 -12.38 22.92
CA ASP A 99 4.87 -13.31 21.96
C ASP A 99 3.39 -13.02 21.69
N PHE A 100 2.64 -12.53 22.71
CA PHE A 100 1.24 -12.16 22.53
C PHE A 100 1.10 -11.01 21.52
N VAL A 101 1.90 -9.96 21.67
CA VAL A 101 1.89 -8.84 20.72
C VAL A 101 2.40 -9.28 19.36
N ALA A 102 3.45 -10.11 19.32
CA ALA A 102 4.00 -10.67 18.07
C ALA A 102 2.97 -11.48 17.30
N ASP A 103 2.19 -12.33 18.00
CA ASP A 103 1.11 -13.10 17.39
C ASP A 103 -0.06 -12.21 16.95
N PHE A 104 -0.37 -11.18 17.75
CA PHE A 104 -1.46 -10.22 17.44
C PHE A 104 -1.17 -9.41 16.17
N VAL A 105 0.05 -8.89 16.00
CA VAL A 105 0.45 -8.14 14.79
C VAL A 105 0.65 -9.04 13.57
N GLY A 106 0.73 -10.37 13.79
CA GLY A 106 0.74 -11.38 12.75
C GLY A 106 2.12 -11.72 12.18
N ARG A 107 2.16 -12.86 11.47
CA ARG A 107 3.41 -13.37 10.89
C ARG A 107 3.87 -12.59 9.66
N ASP A 108 2.99 -11.83 9.05
CA ASP A 108 3.24 -10.97 7.90
C ASP A 108 3.68 -9.54 8.28
N ARG A 109 4.06 -9.32 9.56
CA ARG A 109 4.53 -8.03 10.07
C ARG A 109 5.68 -7.43 9.26
N GLY A 110 6.61 -8.27 8.77
CA GLY A 110 7.70 -7.81 7.90
C GLY A 110 7.19 -7.23 6.58
N TYR A 111 6.16 -7.83 5.98
CA TYR A 111 5.52 -7.29 4.80
C TYR A 111 4.74 -6.00 5.09
N ARG A 112 4.05 -5.93 6.24
CA ARG A 112 3.36 -4.73 6.70
C ARG A 112 4.33 -3.57 6.96
N SER A 113 5.51 -3.84 7.51
CA SER A 113 6.53 -2.82 7.80
C SER A 113 7.02 -2.11 6.53
N LEU A 114 6.97 -2.75 5.36
CA LEU A 114 7.29 -2.14 4.08
C LEU A 114 6.39 -0.94 3.72
N SER A 115 5.25 -0.78 4.40
CA SER A 115 4.36 0.38 4.23
C SER A 115 4.96 1.67 4.80
N PHE A 116 5.91 1.54 5.74
CA PHE A 116 6.59 2.67 6.38
C PHE A 116 7.98 2.93 5.80
N GLN A 117 8.48 2.01 4.97
CA GLN A 117 9.76 2.18 4.30
C GLN A 117 9.55 2.96 3.01
N PRO A 118 10.16 4.17 2.90
CA PRO A 118 10.09 4.92 1.65
C PRO A 118 10.79 4.13 0.54
N SER A 119 10.26 4.21 -0.65
CA SER A 119 10.92 3.62 -1.81
C SER A 119 12.23 4.38 -2.06
N PRO A 120 13.41 3.73 -2.09
CA PRO A 120 14.60 4.34 -2.63
C PRO A 120 14.34 4.66 -4.11
N GLN A 121 15.12 5.57 -4.69
CA GLN A 121 15.04 5.82 -6.13
C GLN A 121 15.44 4.57 -6.91
N LEU A 122 14.45 3.68 -7.09
CA LEU A 122 14.63 2.48 -7.90
C LEU A 122 14.81 2.87 -9.37
N PRO A 123 15.75 2.25 -10.10
CA PRO A 123 15.87 2.47 -11.52
C PRO A 123 14.62 1.95 -12.22
N LEU A 124 13.80 2.88 -12.72
CA LEU A 124 12.60 2.53 -13.49
C LEU A 124 13.00 2.11 -14.90
N ARG A 125 12.39 1.02 -15.36
CA ARG A 125 12.52 0.56 -16.73
C ARG A 125 11.52 1.31 -17.61
N GLU A 126 11.95 1.76 -18.78
CA GLU A 126 11.05 2.27 -19.78
C GLU A 126 10.09 1.16 -20.23
N GLU A 127 8.80 1.46 -20.25
CA GLU A 127 7.76 0.51 -20.61
C GLU A 127 7.23 0.81 -22.02
N VAL A 128 7.10 -0.23 -22.83
CA VAL A 128 6.47 -0.11 -24.14
C VAL A 128 4.97 0.06 -23.94
N VAL A 129 4.42 1.13 -24.50
CA VAL A 129 3.01 1.47 -24.37
C VAL A 129 2.31 1.58 -25.73
N VAL A 130 1.00 1.33 -25.71
CA VAL A 130 0.11 1.60 -26.83
C VAL A 130 -1.08 2.44 -26.37
N PRO A 131 -1.64 3.31 -27.21
CA PRO A 131 -2.81 4.09 -26.82
C PRO A 131 -4.07 3.24 -26.79
N MET A 132 -5.06 3.67 -26.02
CA MET A 132 -6.43 3.14 -26.11
C MET A 132 -6.93 3.30 -27.55
N GLY A 133 -7.64 2.30 -28.07
CA GLY A 133 -8.10 2.28 -29.45
C GLY A 133 -7.05 1.88 -30.50
N ALA A 134 -5.84 1.49 -30.10
CA ALA A 134 -4.81 1.02 -31.03
C ALA A 134 -5.26 -0.21 -31.79
N GLU A 135 -4.97 -0.23 -33.11
CA GLU A 135 -5.29 -1.33 -34.02
C GLU A 135 -4.39 -2.55 -33.82
N PRO A 136 -4.86 -3.78 -34.08
CA PRO A 136 -4.14 -5.02 -33.80
C PRO A 136 -2.72 -5.08 -34.38
N ASP A 137 -2.51 -4.55 -35.56
CA ASP A 137 -1.19 -4.58 -36.22
C ASP A 137 -0.20 -3.63 -35.54
N ALA A 138 -0.67 -2.47 -35.10
CA ALA A 138 0.13 -1.52 -34.33
C ALA A 138 0.52 -2.11 -32.96
N VAL A 139 -0.43 -2.79 -32.29
CA VAL A 139 -0.18 -3.45 -31.00
C VAL A 139 0.88 -4.56 -31.12
N ARG A 140 0.77 -5.40 -32.14
CA ARG A 140 1.74 -6.48 -32.43
C ARG A 140 3.10 -5.96 -32.88
N ALA A 141 3.14 -4.83 -33.58
CA ALA A 141 4.41 -4.22 -33.99
C ALA A 141 5.14 -3.50 -32.84
N ALA A 142 4.42 -3.09 -31.80
CA ALA A 142 4.99 -2.35 -30.68
C ALA A 142 5.94 -3.19 -29.84
N THR A 143 5.65 -4.48 -29.66
CA THR A 143 6.44 -5.35 -28.77
C THR A 143 6.37 -6.83 -29.15
N ASN A 144 7.44 -7.56 -28.83
CA ASN A 144 7.46 -9.03 -28.84
C ASN A 144 7.16 -9.64 -27.47
N ASP A 145 6.99 -8.80 -26.43
CA ASP A 145 6.61 -9.27 -25.10
C ASP A 145 5.19 -9.84 -25.07
N PRO A 146 4.89 -10.80 -24.19
CA PRO A 146 3.53 -11.34 -24.03
C PRO A 146 2.51 -10.29 -23.61
N TRP A 147 2.93 -9.19 -23.01
CA TRP A 147 2.09 -8.13 -22.48
C TRP A 147 2.56 -6.76 -22.93
N VAL A 148 1.62 -5.89 -23.29
CA VAL A 148 1.87 -4.46 -23.55
C VAL A 148 0.93 -3.62 -22.69
N LEU A 149 1.43 -2.51 -22.18
CA LEU A 149 0.68 -1.59 -21.35
C LEU A 149 -0.12 -0.63 -22.22
N VAL A 150 -1.39 -0.46 -21.90
CA VAL A 150 -2.28 0.50 -22.55
C VAL A 150 -2.35 1.77 -21.71
N VAL A 151 -2.22 2.91 -22.36
CA VAL A 151 -2.33 4.23 -21.73
C VAL A 151 -3.42 5.08 -22.40
N ASP A 152 -3.93 6.08 -21.66
CA ASP A 152 -4.79 7.11 -22.22
C ASP A 152 -3.99 8.27 -22.86
N ASP A 153 -4.69 9.30 -23.33
CA ASP A 153 -4.10 10.48 -23.98
C ASP A 153 -3.22 11.32 -23.04
N GLU A 154 -3.37 11.15 -21.71
CA GLU A 154 -2.55 11.81 -20.70
C GLU A 154 -1.42 10.91 -20.18
N ALA A 155 -1.13 9.82 -20.87
CA ALA A 155 -0.15 8.79 -20.51
C ALA A 155 -0.43 8.09 -19.16
N ARG A 156 -1.70 7.99 -18.76
CA ARG A 156 -2.09 7.25 -17.55
C ARG A 156 -2.33 5.78 -17.88
N PRO A 157 -1.77 4.85 -17.11
CA PRO A 157 -1.97 3.42 -17.29
C PRO A 157 -3.44 3.02 -17.17
N GLN A 158 -3.95 2.28 -18.17
CA GLN A 158 -5.33 1.80 -18.22
C GLN A 158 -5.43 0.30 -17.93
N GLY A 159 -4.38 -0.46 -18.22
CA GLY A 159 -4.31 -1.90 -18.05
C GLY A 159 -3.40 -2.56 -19.09
N TRP A 160 -3.36 -3.87 -19.04
CA TRP A 160 -2.50 -4.69 -19.89
C TRP A 160 -3.31 -5.44 -20.93
N VAL A 161 -2.74 -5.67 -22.11
CA VAL A 161 -3.29 -6.56 -23.15
C VAL A 161 -2.23 -7.52 -23.64
N GLU A 162 -2.67 -8.69 -24.13
CA GLU A 162 -1.82 -9.66 -24.82
C GLU A 162 -1.84 -9.34 -26.33
N PRO A 163 -0.74 -8.86 -26.94
CA PRO A 163 -0.72 -8.42 -28.34
C PRO A 163 -1.24 -9.47 -29.32
N GLN A 164 -0.95 -10.73 -29.06
CA GLN A 164 -1.33 -11.85 -29.93
C GLN A 164 -2.84 -12.18 -29.88
N ARG A 165 -3.56 -11.72 -28.86
CA ARG A 165 -5.01 -11.96 -28.70
C ARG A 165 -5.87 -10.80 -29.21
N ILE A 166 -5.27 -9.67 -29.53
CA ILE A 166 -6.01 -8.50 -30.05
C ILE A 166 -6.43 -8.74 -31.48
N GLN A 167 -7.75 -8.69 -31.75
CA GLN A 167 -8.37 -8.91 -33.07
C GLN A 167 -9.08 -7.67 -33.60
N ALA A 168 -9.33 -6.67 -32.77
CA ALA A 168 -9.95 -5.39 -33.09
C ALA A 168 -9.25 -4.27 -32.35
N ALA A 169 -9.58 -3.02 -32.60
CA ALA A 169 -9.09 -1.87 -31.88
C ALA A 169 -9.30 -2.07 -30.35
N ILE A 170 -8.33 -1.67 -29.53
CA ILE A 170 -8.37 -1.91 -28.09
C ILE A 170 -9.56 -1.17 -27.45
N GLU A 171 -10.42 -1.93 -26.78
CA GLU A 171 -11.53 -1.42 -25.99
C GLU A 171 -11.32 -1.68 -24.48
N PRO A 172 -11.96 -0.89 -23.59
CA PRO A 172 -11.83 -1.05 -22.12
C PRO A 172 -12.18 -2.46 -21.60
N SER A 173 -13.02 -3.20 -22.31
CA SER A 173 -13.42 -4.58 -21.99
C SER A 173 -12.31 -5.61 -22.23
N MET A 174 -11.31 -5.29 -23.03
CA MET A 174 -10.17 -6.16 -23.36
C MET A 174 -9.02 -6.03 -22.37
N LEU A 175 -9.06 -5.03 -21.48
CA LEU A 175 -7.98 -4.73 -20.55
C LEU A 175 -7.93 -5.71 -19.40
N HIS A 176 -6.77 -6.29 -19.16
CA HIS A 176 -6.42 -6.90 -17.87
C HIS A 176 -6.04 -5.79 -16.89
N ARG A 177 -6.98 -5.47 -16.01
CA ARG A 177 -6.82 -4.45 -14.94
C ARG A 177 -6.29 -5.05 -13.64
N GLY A 178 -5.84 -6.30 -13.67
CA GLY A 178 -5.16 -6.92 -12.54
C GLY A 178 -3.82 -6.23 -12.30
N GLY A 179 -3.60 -5.85 -11.08
CA GLY A 179 -2.41 -5.13 -10.66
C GLY A 179 -2.73 -3.74 -10.13
N THR A 180 -2.07 -3.41 -9.02
CA THR A 180 -2.05 -2.06 -8.47
C THR A 180 -1.03 -1.22 -9.22
N VAL A 181 -1.15 0.10 -9.07
CA VAL A 181 -0.19 1.07 -9.59
C VAL A 181 0.53 1.68 -8.40
N ALA A 182 1.85 1.78 -8.45
CA ALA A 182 2.65 2.39 -7.41
C ALA A 182 2.98 3.84 -7.77
N ARG A 183 3.00 4.72 -6.78
CA ARG A 183 3.54 6.08 -6.95
C ARG A 183 5.05 6.05 -6.77
N ALA A 184 5.77 6.90 -7.49
CA ALA A 184 7.23 6.97 -7.40
C ALA A 184 7.73 7.38 -6.00
N ASP A 185 6.94 8.17 -5.28
CA ASP A 185 7.18 8.62 -3.90
C ASP A 185 6.51 7.71 -2.84
N GLY A 186 5.91 6.61 -3.27
CA GLY A 186 5.19 5.67 -2.40
C GLY A 186 6.12 4.71 -1.65
N PRO A 187 5.56 3.90 -0.73
CA PRO A 187 6.33 2.94 0.05
C PRO A 187 6.75 1.72 -0.78
N LEU A 188 7.81 1.02 -0.32
CA LEU A 188 8.30 -0.23 -0.93
C LEU A 188 7.21 -1.29 -1.07
N ARG A 189 6.28 -1.37 -0.12
CA ARG A 189 5.12 -2.26 -0.20
C ARG A 189 4.31 -2.04 -1.47
N ALA A 190 3.97 -0.78 -1.79
CA ALA A 190 3.19 -0.46 -2.99
C ALA A 190 3.91 -0.86 -4.28
N MET A 191 5.25 -0.68 -4.34
CA MET A 191 6.08 -1.11 -5.46
C MET A 191 6.05 -2.63 -5.63
N LEU A 192 6.18 -3.37 -4.52
CA LEU A 192 6.16 -4.83 -4.52
C LEU A 192 4.79 -5.37 -4.93
N ASP A 193 3.71 -4.82 -4.36
CA ASP A 193 2.33 -5.18 -4.72
C ASP A 193 2.05 -4.94 -6.20
N ALA A 194 2.47 -3.79 -6.74
CA ALA A 194 2.31 -3.47 -8.15
C ALA A 194 3.01 -4.51 -9.05
N ALA A 195 4.22 -4.94 -8.68
CA ALA A 195 4.96 -5.94 -9.45
C ALA A 195 4.38 -7.35 -9.34
N LEU A 196 3.90 -7.75 -8.14
CA LEU A 196 3.38 -9.11 -7.89
C LEU A 196 1.97 -9.30 -8.45
N SER A 197 1.10 -8.29 -8.35
CA SER A 197 -0.29 -8.34 -8.80
C SER A 197 -0.44 -8.15 -10.31
N SER A 198 0.54 -7.54 -10.98
CA SER A 198 0.52 -7.32 -12.42
C SER A 198 0.54 -8.64 -13.21
N PRO A 199 -0.30 -8.81 -14.25
CA PRO A 199 -0.27 -9.98 -15.11
C PRO A 199 1.06 -10.11 -15.87
N SER A 200 1.71 -8.98 -16.16
CA SER A 200 3.02 -8.93 -16.82
C SER A 200 4.20 -9.17 -15.87
N ARG A 201 3.96 -9.25 -14.53
CA ARG A 201 5.00 -9.25 -13.49
C ARG A 201 5.89 -8.00 -13.52
N ARG A 202 5.38 -6.92 -14.09
CA ARG A 202 5.98 -5.59 -14.09
C ARG A 202 5.06 -4.64 -13.33
N GLY A 203 5.55 -4.08 -12.22
CA GLY A 203 4.83 -3.10 -11.41
C GLY A 203 4.89 -1.74 -12.08
N VAL A 204 3.74 -1.20 -12.40
CA VAL A 204 3.61 0.12 -13.04
C VAL A 204 3.84 1.21 -12.01
N VAL A 205 4.71 2.17 -12.33
CA VAL A 205 5.04 3.30 -11.47
C VAL A 205 4.61 4.59 -12.14
N VAL A 206 3.93 5.45 -11.37
CA VAL A 206 3.36 6.71 -11.85
C VAL A 206 3.82 7.92 -11.02
N ASP A 207 3.66 9.10 -11.61
CA ASP A 207 3.86 10.38 -10.92
C ASP A 207 2.64 10.76 -10.05
N ASP A 208 2.70 11.95 -9.44
CA ASP A 208 1.64 12.55 -8.62
C ASP A 208 0.32 12.80 -9.40
N LYS A 209 0.39 12.87 -10.73
CA LYS A 209 -0.76 13.05 -11.63
C LYS A 209 -1.27 11.74 -12.22
N GLY A 210 -0.71 10.61 -11.80
CA GLY A 210 -1.06 9.28 -12.31
C GLY A 210 -0.47 8.96 -13.67
N ARG A 211 0.51 9.72 -14.18
CA ARG A 211 1.14 9.48 -15.48
C ARG A 211 2.27 8.46 -15.34
N LEU A 212 2.41 7.61 -16.32
CA LEU A 212 3.45 6.57 -16.36
C LEU A 212 4.86 7.17 -16.29
N LEU A 213 5.64 6.68 -15.35
CA LEU A 213 7.09 6.93 -15.25
C LEU A 213 7.91 5.75 -15.74
N GLY A 214 7.38 4.54 -15.60
CA GLY A 214 8.06 3.31 -15.97
C GLY A 214 7.55 2.11 -15.20
N SER A 215 8.36 1.06 -15.13
CA SER A 215 8.03 -0.15 -14.38
C SER A 215 9.19 -0.68 -13.55
N VAL A 216 8.86 -1.47 -12.52
CA VAL A 216 9.80 -2.21 -11.66
C VAL A 216 9.46 -3.69 -11.67
N ARG A 217 10.46 -4.55 -11.43
CA ARG A 217 10.26 -5.98 -11.20
C ARG A 217 10.37 -6.32 -9.72
N ALA A 218 9.65 -7.36 -9.29
CA ALA A 218 9.63 -7.78 -7.89
C ALA A 218 11.04 -8.03 -7.33
N HIS A 219 11.96 -8.64 -8.10
CA HIS A 219 13.33 -8.88 -7.63
C HIS A 219 14.15 -7.59 -7.43
N GLU A 220 13.85 -6.53 -8.18
CA GLU A 220 14.50 -5.22 -8.00
C GLU A 220 14.03 -4.56 -6.70
N VAL A 221 12.73 -4.69 -6.40
CA VAL A 221 12.16 -4.20 -5.13
C VAL A 221 12.70 -5.01 -3.94
N LEU A 222 12.77 -6.35 -4.07
CA LEU A 222 13.34 -7.21 -3.03
C LEU A 222 14.80 -6.89 -2.75
N ALA A 223 15.60 -6.64 -3.79
CA ALA A 223 17.00 -6.23 -3.62
C ALA A 223 17.13 -4.88 -2.88
N ALA A 224 16.19 -3.95 -3.12
CA ALA A 224 16.15 -2.68 -2.40
C ALA A 224 15.78 -2.86 -0.92
N ILE A 225 14.83 -3.77 -0.61
CA ILE A 225 14.49 -4.13 0.77
C ILE A 225 15.72 -4.69 1.50
N GLU A 226 16.41 -5.65 0.88
CA GLU A 226 17.63 -6.25 1.46
C GLU A 226 18.76 -5.23 1.67
N ALA A 227 18.85 -4.21 0.80
CA ALA A 227 19.85 -3.15 0.93
C ALA A 227 19.51 -2.20 2.09
N THR A 228 18.21 -1.96 2.35
CA THR A 228 17.76 -1.09 3.44
C THR A 228 17.91 -1.77 4.81
N ASP A 229 17.77 -3.10 4.88
CA ASP A 229 17.92 -3.88 6.13
C ASP A 229 19.38 -4.13 6.54
N ARG A 230 20.36 -3.72 5.73
CA ARG A 230 21.76 -3.80 6.16
C ARG A 230 22.04 -2.67 7.14
N PRO A 231 22.37 -2.95 8.42
CA PRO A 231 22.90 -1.93 9.31
C PRO A 231 24.14 -1.33 8.63
N GLU A 232 24.25 0.00 8.59
CA GLU A 232 25.52 0.66 8.29
C GLU A 232 26.52 0.12 9.31
N VAL A 233 27.39 -0.77 8.88
CA VAL A 233 28.56 -1.18 9.67
C VAL A 233 29.48 0.02 9.64
N ASP A 234 29.52 0.75 10.75
CA ASP A 234 30.47 1.82 10.95
C ASP A 234 31.89 1.21 10.75
N PRO A 235 32.69 1.68 9.77
CA PRO A 235 34.02 1.15 9.55
C PRO A 235 34.93 1.21 10.79
N ASP A 236 34.58 2.05 11.78
CA ASP A 236 35.31 2.20 13.03
C ASP A 236 34.94 1.16 14.11
N ASP A 237 33.89 0.35 13.89
CA ASP A 237 33.47 -0.71 14.83
C ASP A 237 34.20 -2.05 14.63
N VAL A 238 35.15 -2.14 13.67
CA VAL A 238 36.02 -3.29 13.51
C VAL A 238 37.23 -3.12 14.44
N ALA A 239 37.01 -3.44 15.72
CA ALA A 239 38.11 -3.54 16.68
C ALA A 239 39.16 -4.53 16.16
N PRO A 240 40.47 -4.18 16.16
CA PRO A 240 41.51 -5.10 15.76
C PRO A 240 41.52 -6.29 16.72
N THR A 241 41.38 -7.49 16.17
CA THR A 241 41.62 -8.73 16.91
C THR A 241 43.05 -8.72 17.41
N GLU A 242 43.27 -8.44 18.70
CA GLU A 242 44.54 -8.66 19.36
C GLU A 242 44.90 -10.15 19.27
N ASP A 243 45.98 -10.39 18.54
CA ASP A 243 46.67 -11.67 18.45
C ASP A 243 47.20 -12.05 19.86
N ARG A 244 46.50 -12.99 20.53
CA ARG A 244 47.02 -13.61 21.73
C ARG A 244 47.78 -14.88 21.37
N SER A 245 49.00 -14.68 20.89
CA SER A 245 50.04 -15.72 20.86
C SER A 245 51.07 -15.38 21.95
N ALA A 246 50.98 -16.06 23.10
CA ALA A 246 52.10 -16.38 24.01
C ALA A 246 51.62 -17.44 25.03
#